data_916b442a041e8a1a012750c7872d988a
#
_entry.id   916b442a041e8a1a012750c7872d988a
#
_cell.length_a   1.000
_cell.length_b   1.000
_cell.length_c   1.000
_cell.angle_alpha   90.00
_cell.angle_beta   90.00
_cell.angle_gamma   90.00
#
_symmetry.space_group_name_H-M   'P 1'
#
loop_
_entity.id
_entity.type
_entity.pdbx_description
1 polymer ?
#
loop_
_entity_poly.entity_id
_entity_poly.type
_entity_poly.pdbx_seq_one_letter_code
_entity_poly.pdbx_strand_id
1 'polypeptide(L)'
;DCAKFEQFPILTKFIDAKNNLSIQVHPSNDYALKNEHQYGKTEMWYVLDCEPGAFLYYGFDHEISKEEFAERIQNNTLTEVLNAVPVHKGDCFFIPSGTLHAICKGIVVAEVQQNSNVTYRVYDYGRVGADGKPPRPAHCQRRWR
;
A
#
# COMPACT_ATOMS: atom_id res chain seq x y z
N ASP A 1 -19.99 -15.45 12.88
CA ASP A 1 -20.08 -15.04 14.29
C ASP A 1 -18.85 -14.21 14.66
N CYS A 2 -19.05 -12.89 14.91
CA CYS A 2 -17.99 -11.95 15.27
C CYS A 2 -17.73 -11.83 16.78
N ALA A 3 -18.45 -12.60 17.62
CA ALA A 3 -18.34 -12.53 19.08
C ALA A 3 -16.95 -12.91 19.63
N LYS A 4 -16.13 -13.61 18.84
CA LYS A 4 -14.75 -13.98 19.17
C LYS A 4 -13.71 -12.85 18.96
N PHE A 5 -14.11 -11.72 18.38
CA PHE A 5 -13.24 -10.58 18.16
C PHE A 5 -13.56 -9.48 19.15
N GLU A 6 -12.54 -8.85 19.73
CA GLU A 6 -12.69 -7.68 20.61
C GLU A 6 -13.22 -6.46 19.85
N GLN A 7 -12.92 -6.36 18.56
CA GLN A 7 -13.37 -5.32 17.65
C GLN A 7 -13.94 -5.95 16.38
N PHE A 8 -14.80 -5.24 15.67
CA PHE A 8 -15.29 -5.71 14.39
C PHE A 8 -14.11 -5.98 13.44
N PRO A 9 -13.99 -7.18 12.85
CA PRO A 9 -12.76 -7.61 12.21
C PRO A 9 -12.47 -6.95 10.85
N ILE A 10 -13.42 -6.22 10.31
CA ILE A 10 -13.34 -5.58 8.98
C ILE A 10 -13.49 -4.07 9.12
N LEU A 11 -12.71 -3.33 8.34
CA LEU A 11 -12.84 -1.90 8.13
C LEU A 11 -13.07 -1.63 6.65
N THR A 12 -14.11 -0.87 6.33
CA THR A 12 -14.39 -0.43 4.96
C THR A 12 -14.13 1.06 4.84
N LYS A 13 -13.47 1.47 3.76
CA LYS A 13 -13.19 2.87 3.44
C LYS A 13 -13.58 3.16 2.00
N PHE A 14 -13.96 4.40 1.74
CA PHE A 14 -14.03 4.96 0.40
C PHE A 14 -12.84 5.90 0.21
N ILE A 15 -12.05 5.64 -0.82
CA ILE A 15 -10.83 6.40 -1.11
C ILE A 15 -10.98 7.03 -2.49
N ASP A 16 -10.93 8.35 -2.54
CA ASP A 16 -10.83 9.14 -3.76
C ASP A 16 -9.39 9.65 -3.89
N ALA A 17 -8.63 9.04 -4.80
CA ALA A 17 -7.21 9.31 -4.95
C ALA A 17 -6.95 10.50 -5.87
N LYS A 18 -6.97 11.71 -5.35
CA LYS A 18 -6.61 12.94 -6.07
C LYS A 18 -5.15 12.95 -6.52
N ASN A 19 -4.27 12.29 -5.78
CA ASN A 19 -2.84 12.12 -6.08
C ASN A 19 -2.43 10.67 -5.81
N ASN A 20 -1.28 10.24 -6.37
CA ASN A 20 -0.73 8.94 -6.05
C ASN A 20 -0.53 8.80 -4.55
N LEU A 21 -1.09 7.75 -3.96
CA LEU A 21 -0.81 7.39 -2.57
C LEU A 21 0.59 6.79 -2.46
N SER A 22 1.18 6.85 -1.26
CA SER A 22 2.51 6.27 -1.03
C SER A 22 2.55 4.78 -1.36
N ILE A 23 3.65 4.32 -1.91
CA ILE A 23 3.92 2.91 -2.11
C ILE A 23 4.17 2.28 -0.74
N GLN A 24 3.42 1.22 -0.43
CA GLN A 24 3.34 0.64 0.90
C GLN A 24 3.20 -0.88 0.85
N VAL A 25 3.43 -1.51 1.99
CA VAL A 25 3.21 -2.94 2.23
C VAL A 25 2.61 -3.14 3.61
N HIS A 26 1.78 -4.15 3.75
CA HIS A 26 1.15 -4.52 5.02
C HIS A 26 1.64 -5.87 5.51
N PRO A 27 1.80 -6.05 6.83
CA PRO A 27 2.27 -7.30 7.40
C PRO A 27 1.16 -8.36 7.46
N SER A 28 1.58 -9.63 7.54
CA SER A 28 0.70 -10.75 7.91
C SER A 28 0.27 -10.67 9.38
N ASN A 29 -0.75 -11.44 9.75
CA ASN A 29 -1.17 -11.57 11.15
C ASN A 29 -0.02 -12.02 12.05
N ASP A 30 0.72 -13.06 11.65
CA ASP A 30 1.81 -13.63 12.46
C ASP A 30 2.88 -12.58 12.77
N TYR A 31 3.24 -11.79 11.76
CA TYR A 31 4.22 -10.72 11.95
C TYR A 31 3.67 -9.57 12.79
N ALA A 32 2.46 -9.10 12.49
CA ALA A 32 1.88 -7.93 13.11
C ALA A 32 1.51 -8.18 14.58
N LEU A 33 0.95 -9.33 14.92
CA LEU A 33 0.64 -9.69 16.30
C LEU A 33 1.92 -9.74 17.17
N LYS A 34 3.01 -10.28 16.61
CA LYS A 34 4.29 -10.38 17.33
C LYS A 34 5.01 -9.05 17.49
N ASN A 35 4.99 -8.18 16.47
CA ASN A 35 5.86 -7.00 16.40
C ASN A 35 5.12 -5.68 16.62
N GLU A 36 3.82 -5.62 16.30
CA GLU A 36 3.02 -4.40 16.36
C GLU A 36 1.87 -4.51 17.38
N HIS A 37 1.63 -5.70 17.95
CA HIS A 37 0.51 -5.98 18.85
C HIS A 37 -0.85 -5.64 18.22
N GLN A 38 -0.96 -5.80 16.92
CA GLN A 38 -2.16 -5.58 16.10
C GLN A 38 -2.32 -6.71 15.08
N TYR A 39 -3.50 -6.84 14.50
CA TYR A 39 -3.70 -7.73 13.37
C TYR A 39 -2.90 -7.25 12.13
N GLY A 40 -2.61 -8.18 11.24
CA GLY A 40 -2.11 -7.89 9.91
C GLY A 40 -3.13 -7.12 9.08
N LYS A 41 -2.78 -6.79 7.86
CA LYS A 41 -3.67 -6.04 6.98
C LYS A 41 -3.67 -6.64 5.59
N THR A 42 -4.59 -7.57 5.37
CA THR A 42 -5.00 -7.99 4.03
C THR A 42 -6.17 -7.13 3.61
N GLU A 43 -6.21 -6.75 2.36
CA GLU A 43 -7.26 -5.87 1.84
C GLU A 43 -7.73 -6.27 0.45
N MET A 44 -8.86 -5.73 0.05
CA MET A 44 -9.45 -5.85 -1.27
C MET A 44 -9.94 -4.48 -1.69
N TRP A 45 -9.73 -4.14 -2.96
CA TRP A 45 -10.23 -2.91 -3.57
C TRP A 45 -11.24 -3.23 -4.66
N TYR A 46 -12.36 -2.57 -4.61
CA TYR A 46 -13.33 -2.54 -5.70
C TYR A 46 -13.31 -1.14 -6.33
N VAL A 47 -13.04 -1.06 -7.62
CA VAL A 47 -12.96 0.21 -8.36
C VAL A 47 -14.37 0.74 -8.63
N LEU A 48 -14.75 1.79 -7.90
CA LEU A 48 -16.06 2.45 -8.04
C LEU A 48 -16.10 3.36 -9.27
N ASP A 49 -14.99 4.05 -9.54
CA ASP A 49 -14.80 4.91 -10.70
C ASP A 49 -13.32 5.17 -10.96
N CYS A 50 -12.95 5.53 -12.18
CA CYS A 50 -11.59 5.92 -12.52
C CYS A 50 -11.53 6.83 -13.74
N GLU A 51 -10.48 7.67 -13.78
CA GLU A 51 -10.16 8.48 -14.95
C GLU A 51 -9.61 7.61 -16.09
N PRO A 52 -9.76 7.99 -17.35
CA PRO A 52 -9.12 7.29 -18.47
C PRO A 52 -7.61 7.20 -18.30
N GLY A 53 -7.05 6.00 -18.47
CA GLY A 53 -5.62 5.76 -18.30
C GLY A 53 -5.13 5.65 -16.86
N ALA A 54 -6.04 5.65 -15.87
CA ALA A 54 -5.67 5.41 -14.48
C ALA A 54 -5.09 4.00 -14.29
N PHE A 55 -4.16 3.87 -13.34
CA PHE A 55 -3.50 2.62 -13.02
C PHE A 55 -3.19 2.56 -11.52
N LEU A 56 -2.89 1.38 -11.02
CA LEU A 56 -2.38 1.17 -9.68
C LEU A 56 -1.06 0.39 -9.74
N TYR A 57 -0.24 0.50 -8.69
CA TYR A 57 0.93 -0.36 -8.55
C TYR A 57 0.55 -1.62 -7.78
N TYR A 58 0.95 -2.78 -8.31
CA TYR A 58 0.70 -4.09 -7.72
C TYR A 58 1.93 -5.01 -7.88
N GLY A 59 2.77 -5.05 -6.86
CA GLY A 59 4.01 -5.81 -6.90
C GLY A 59 5.06 -5.24 -7.85
N PHE A 60 6.01 -6.07 -8.18
CA PHE A 60 7.06 -5.77 -9.13
C PHE A 60 6.71 -6.31 -10.52
N ASP A 61 7.24 -5.72 -11.57
CA ASP A 61 7.11 -6.22 -12.94
C ASP A 61 8.07 -7.38 -13.23
N HIS A 62 9.15 -7.50 -12.46
CA HIS A 62 10.11 -8.60 -12.48
C HIS A 62 10.73 -8.80 -11.08
N GLU A 63 11.46 -9.90 -10.90
CA GLU A 63 12.18 -10.16 -9.67
C GLU A 63 13.38 -9.22 -9.51
N ILE A 64 13.50 -8.56 -8.36
CA ILE A 64 14.63 -7.70 -8.01
C ILE A 64 15.27 -8.15 -6.70
N SER A 65 16.56 -7.86 -6.53
CA SER A 65 17.29 -8.13 -5.29
C SER A 65 16.94 -7.12 -4.18
N LYS A 66 17.27 -7.46 -2.94
CA LYS A 66 17.11 -6.52 -1.82
C LYS A 66 17.98 -5.28 -1.97
N GLU A 67 19.17 -5.48 -2.52
CA GLU A 67 20.14 -4.42 -2.79
C GLU A 67 19.61 -3.46 -3.84
N GLU A 68 19.11 -3.98 -4.95
CA GLU A 68 18.46 -3.18 -5.99
C GLU A 68 17.25 -2.44 -5.45
N PHE A 69 16.40 -3.10 -4.67
CA PHE A 69 15.25 -2.46 -4.04
C PHE A 69 15.66 -1.26 -3.17
N ALA A 70 16.69 -1.42 -2.33
CA ALA A 70 17.19 -0.35 -1.48
C ALA A 70 17.77 0.81 -2.31
N GLU A 71 18.55 0.49 -3.36
CA GLU A 71 19.14 1.48 -4.25
C GLU A 71 18.05 2.30 -4.98
N ARG A 72 17.03 1.64 -5.53
CA ARG A 72 15.96 2.32 -6.23
C ARG A 72 15.13 3.25 -5.35
N ILE A 73 14.95 2.93 -4.08
CA ILE A 73 14.35 3.85 -3.10
C ILE A 73 15.24 5.08 -2.92
N GLN A 74 16.56 4.91 -2.74
CA GLN A 74 17.50 6.02 -2.54
C GLN A 74 17.61 6.93 -3.76
N ASN A 75 17.60 6.35 -4.95
CA ASN A 75 17.74 7.06 -6.21
C ASN A 75 16.42 7.61 -6.76
N ASN A 76 15.30 7.41 -6.05
CA ASN A 76 13.94 7.78 -6.49
C ASN A 76 13.52 7.14 -7.82
N THR A 77 13.98 5.91 -8.10
CA THR A 77 13.67 5.13 -9.32
C THR A 77 12.82 3.89 -9.06
N LEU A 78 12.26 3.73 -7.85
CA LEU A 78 11.49 2.54 -7.48
C LEU A 78 10.32 2.27 -8.43
N THR A 79 9.67 3.31 -8.93
CA THR A 79 8.51 3.17 -9.84
C THR A 79 8.84 2.52 -11.18
N GLU A 80 10.11 2.49 -11.59
CA GLU A 80 10.55 1.89 -12.86
C GLU A 80 10.50 0.36 -12.86
N VAL A 81 10.43 -0.26 -11.69
CA VAL A 81 10.38 -1.72 -11.51
C VAL A 81 9.07 -2.20 -10.88
N LEU A 82 8.10 -1.32 -10.73
CA LEU A 82 6.78 -1.67 -10.24
C LEU A 82 5.84 -2.04 -11.37
N ASN A 83 5.03 -3.08 -11.13
CA ASN A 83 3.99 -3.47 -12.05
C ASN A 83 2.83 -2.44 -12.01
N ALA A 84 2.72 -1.64 -13.05
CA ALA A 84 1.64 -0.67 -13.24
C ALA A 84 0.47 -1.35 -13.95
N VAL A 85 -0.60 -1.63 -13.21
CA VAL A 85 -1.78 -2.33 -13.70
C VAL A 85 -2.85 -1.31 -14.07
N PRO A 86 -3.26 -1.21 -15.35
CA PRO A 86 -4.39 -0.39 -15.75
C PRO A 86 -5.67 -0.80 -15.02
N VAL A 87 -6.52 0.16 -14.68
CA VAL A 87 -7.77 -0.10 -13.96
C VAL A 87 -8.98 0.38 -14.73
N HIS A 88 -10.11 -0.32 -14.52
CA HIS A 88 -11.41 0.06 -15.05
C HIS A 88 -12.44 0.00 -13.93
N LYS A 89 -13.50 0.78 -14.08
CA LYS A 89 -14.66 0.71 -13.18
C LYS A 89 -15.20 -0.72 -13.13
N GLY A 90 -15.38 -1.24 -11.92
CA GLY A 90 -15.86 -2.60 -11.68
C GLY A 90 -14.74 -3.62 -11.42
N ASP A 91 -13.47 -3.26 -11.64
CA ASP A 91 -12.34 -4.14 -11.32
C ASP A 91 -12.26 -4.39 -9.82
N CYS A 92 -11.79 -5.59 -9.47
CA CYS A 92 -11.58 -5.99 -8.09
C CYS A 92 -10.16 -6.53 -7.91
N PHE A 93 -9.43 -5.98 -6.94
CA PHE A 93 -8.06 -6.35 -6.63
C PHE A 93 -7.98 -6.90 -5.22
N PHE A 94 -7.48 -8.13 -5.07
CA PHE A 94 -7.15 -8.69 -3.77
C PHE A 94 -5.69 -8.40 -3.46
N ILE A 95 -5.40 -7.76 -2.32
CA ILE A 95 -4.07 -7.36 -1.89
C ILE A 95 -3.66 -8.19 -0.67
N PRO A 96 -2.99 -9.32 -0.87
CA PRO A 96 -2.45 -10.12 0.24
C PRO A 96 -1.43 -9.30 1.05
N SER A 97 -1.32 -9.59 2.34
CA SER A 97 -0.21 -9.09 3.14
C SER A 97 1.14 -9.45 2.48
N GLY A 98 2.12 -8.55 2.55
CA GLY A 98 3.42 -8.71 1.88
C GLY A 98 3.46 -8.21 0.43
N THR A 99 2.34 -7.87 -0.18
CA THR A 99 2.31 -7.29 -1.52
C THR A 99 2.59 -5.79 -1.47
N LEU A 100 3.59 -5.35 -2.23
CA LEU A 100 3.87 -3.93 -2.43
C LEU A 100 2.82 -3.32 -3.35
N HIS A 101 2.20 -2.21 -2.96
CA HIS A 101 1.08 -1.66 -3.72
C HIS A 101 0.90 -0.15 -3.51
N ALA A 102 0.20 0.50 -4.43
CA ALA A 102 -0.28 1.87 -4.26
C ALA A 102 -1.49 2.14 -5.16
N ILE A 103 -2.49 2.84 -4.64
CA ILE A 103 -3.55 3.44 -5.44
C ILE A 103 -2.98 4.72 -6.07
N CYS A 104 -3.02 4.81 -7.38
CA CYS A 104 -2.58 6.00 -8.09
C CYS A 104 -3.73 7.00 -8.30
N LYS A 105 -3.38 8.19 -8.74
CA LYS A 105 -4.32 9.29 -8.92
C LYS A 105 -5.43 8.93 -9.90
N GLY A 106 -6.60 9.52 -9.69
CA GLY A 106 -7.76 9.38 -10.59
C GLY A 106 -8.55 8.09 -10.38
N ILE A 107 -8.41 7.44 -9.22
CA ILE A 107 -9.12 6.20 -8.89
C ILE A 107 -9.97 6.41 -7.65
N VAL A 108 -11.22 5.98 -7.70
CA VAL A 108 -12.12 5.89 -6.55
C VAL A 108 -12.35 4.43 -6.22
N VAL A 109 -12.00 4.02 -5.02
CA VAL A 109 -12.17 2.62 -4.58
C VAL A 109 -12.99 2.49 -3.30
N ALA A 110 -13.71 1.39 -3.19
CA ALA A 110 -14.14 0.83 -1.91
C ALA A 110 -13.06 -0.15 -1.44
N GLU A 111 -12.35 0.22 -0.38
CA GLU A 111 -11.36 -0.64 0.27
C GLU A 111 -12.03 -1.42 1.40
N VAL A 112 -11.96 -2.74 1.35
CA VAL A 112 -12.36 -3.63 2.44
C VAL A 112 -11.10 -4.29 2.98
N GLN A 113 -10.80 -4.07 4.25
CA GLN A 113 -9.55 -4.53 4.87
C GLN A 113 -9.79 -5.19 6.23
N GLN A 114 -8.82 -5.95 6.70
CA GLN A 114 -8.76 -6.30 8.11
C GLN A 114 -8.72 -5.01 8.95
N ASN A 115 -9.38 -5.00 10.12
CA ASN A 115 -9.41 -3.83 10.99
C ASN A 115 -8.06 -3.61 11.68
N SER A 116 -7.11 -3.07 10.92
CA SER A 116 -5.75 -2.78 11.33
C SER A 116 -5.28 -1.47 10.69
N ASN A 117 -4.43 -0.75 11.42
CA ASN A 117 -3.80 0.48 10.93
C ASN A 117 -2.31 0.30 10.58
N VAL A 118 -1.79 -0.95 10.64
CA VAL A 118 -0.38 -1.20 10.40
C VAL A 118 -0.05 -1.04 8.92
N THR A 119 0.78 -0.06 8.62
CA THR A 119 1.21 0.26 7.26
C THR A 119 2.69 0.57 7.26
N TYR A 120 3.46 -0.13 6.45
CA TYR A 120 4.87 0.18 6.20
C TYR A 120 4.98 0.97 4.89
N ARG A 121 5.18 2.28 5.01
CA ARG A 121 5.48 3.12 3.86
C ARG A 121 6.88 2.85 3.38
N VAL A 122 7.00 2.52 2.11
CA VAL A 122 8.26 2.18 1.47
C VAL A 122 8.80 3.39 0.73
N TYR A 123 7.95 4.06 -0.04
CA TYR A 123 8.37 5.16 -0.89
C TYR A 123 7.22 6.16 -1.09
N ASP A 124 7.52 7.43 -1.06
CA ASP A 124 6.55 8.52 -1.20
C ASP A 124 6.97 9.55 -2.26
N TYR A 125 7.57 9.09 -3.35
CA TYR A 125 7.94 9.88 -4.54
C TYR A 125 8.87 11.08 -4.23
N GLY A 126 9.64 11.03 -3.15
CA GLY A 126 10.47 12.14 -2.72
C GLY A 126 9.69 13.40 -2.30
N ARG A 127 8.39 13.28 -2.05
CA ARG A 127 7.56 14.43 -1.64
C ARG A 127 8.03 15.02 -0.32
N VAL A 128 8.00 16.35 -0.25
CA VAL A 128 8.30 17.11 0.96
C VAL A 128 7.11 17.97 1.34
N GLY A 129 6.90 18.16 2.64
CA GLY A 129 5.91 19.07 3.16
C GLY A 129 6.34 20.54 2.99
N ALA A 130 5.47 21.47 3.38
CA ALA A 130 5.77 22.90 3.34
C ALA A 130 6.99 23.30 4.24
N ASP A 131 7.33 22.45 5.19
CA ASP A 131 8.50 22.58 6.08
C ASP A 131 9.78 21.96 5.49
N GLY A 132 9.75 21.50 4.23
CA GLY A 132 10.87 20.84 3.55
C GLY A 132 11.18 19.42 4.04
N LYS A 133 10.37 18.86 4.94
CA LYS A 133 10.56 17.50 5.46
C LYS A 133 9.63 16.51 4.78
N PRO A 134 9.98 15.21 4.73
CA PRO A 134 9.05 14.20 4.29
C PRO A 134 7.75 14.28 5.11
N PRO A 135 6.57 14.31 4.49
CA PRO A 135 5.30 14.48 5.20
C PRO A 135 4.98 13.31 6.14
N ARG A 136 5.61 12.17 5.91
CA ARG A 136 5.51 10.97 6.75
C ARG A 136 6.82 10.18 6.68
N PRO A 137 7.32 9.63 7.81
CA PRO A 137 8.55 8.84 7.78
C PRO A 137 8.37 7.58 6.94
N ALA A 138 9.32 7.33 6.04
CA ALA A 138 9.44 6.02 5.38
C ALA A 138 9.91 4.99 6.41
N HIS A 139 9.23 3.84 6.48
CA HIS A 139 9.52 2.79 7.45
C HIS A 139 10.69 1.89 7.02
N CYS A 140 11.10 1.96 5.76
CA CYS A 140 12.11 1.05 5.20
C CYS A 140 13.54 1.23 5.76
N GLN A 141 13.86 2.36 6.40
CA GLN A 141 15.23 2.57 6.94
C GLN A 141 15.46 1.88 8.30
N ARG A 142 14.46 1.37 8.97
CA ARG A 142 14.60 0.88 10.36
C ARG A 142 14.48 -0.63 10.57
N ARG A 143 14.03 -1.43 9.61
CA ARG A 143 13.63 -2.83 9.87
C ARG A 143 14.08 -3.91 8.87
N TRP A 144 14.95 -3.61 7.93
CA TRP A 144 15.51 -4.62 7.01
C TRP A 144 16.90 -5.14 7.43
N ARG A 145 17.12 -5.21 8.77
CA ARG A 145 18.32 -5.85 9.32
C ARG A 145 18.00 -7.26 9.79
#